data_6e846424ea99d68e34fa860641bd1dee
#
_entry.id   6e846424ea99d68e34fa860641bd1dee
#
_cell.length_a   1.000
_cell.length_b   1.000
_cell.length_c   1.000
_cell.angle_alpha   90.00
_cell.angle_beta   90.00
_cell.angle_gamma   90.00
#
_symmetry.space_group_name_H-M   'P 1'
#
loop_
_entity.id
_entity.type
_entity.pdbx_description
1 polymer ?
#
loop_
_entity_poly.entity_id
_entity_poly.type
_entity_poly.pdbx_seq_one_letter_code
_entity_poly.pdbx_strand_id
1 'polypeptide(L)'
;MHRKKLINLIQEELSGDTALESATHMTHFYRSPGSSGYHLATDYVAQLFRDNNMDEVWVERYPLDGETKLLTQNMPLAWEPLKAELRIGNQNGTLLVSYETSPSCLPWWTPSTKE
;
A
#
# COMPACT_ATOMS: atom_id res chain seq x y z
N MET A 1 -41.27 -5.18 7.98
CA MET A 1 -41.24 -5.27 6.51
C MET A 1 -40.11 -4.45 5.85
N HIS A 2 -39.76 -3.28 6.35
CA HIS A 2 -38.69 -2.43 5.77
C HIS A 2 -37.27 -2.97 5.92
N ARG A 3 -36.93 -3.60 7.06
CA ARG A 3 -35.57 -4.09 7.34
C ARG A 3 -35.06 -5.15 6.35
N LYS A 4 -35.89 -6.14 6.01
CA LYS A 4 -35.53 -7.17 5.03
C LYS A 4 -35.32 -6.58 3.63
N LYS A 5 -36.16 -5.63 3.24
CA LYS A 5 -36.02 -4.96 1.93
C LYS A 5 -34.73 -4.15 1.85
N LEU A 6 -34.36 -3.45 2.94
CA LEU A 6 -33.10 -2.70 3.01
C LEU A 6 -31.89 -3.63 2.96
N ILE A 7 -31.91 -4.76 3.69
CA ILE A 7 -30.83 -5.73 3.66
C ILE A 7 -30.65 -6.30 2.25
N ASN A 8 -31.74 -6.67 1.57
CA ASN A 8 -31.67 -7.19 0.21
C ASN A 8 -31.07 -6.15 -0.75
N LEU A 9 -31.48 -4.88 -0.69
CA LEU A 9 -30.91 -3.81 -1.49
C LEU A 9 -29.41 -3.64 -1.25
N ILE A 10 -28.97 -3.66 0.01
CA ILE A 10 -27.53 -3.59 0.33
C ILE A 10 -26.78 -4.81 -0.23
N GLN A 11 -27.35 -6.01 -0.14
CA GLN A 11 -26.74 -7.23 -0.66
C GLN A 11 -26.65 -7.25 -2.18
N GLU A 12 -27.62 -6.65 -2.88
CA GLU A 12 -27.62 -6.51 -4.34
C GLU A 12 -26.52 -5.53 -4.82
N GLU A 13 -26.23 -4.49 -4.04
CA GLU A 13 -25.18 -3.50 -4.35
C GLU A 13 -23.78 -3.93 -3.90
N LEU A 14 -23.67 -4.83 -2.91
CA LEU A 14 -22.39 -5.34 -2.43
C LEU A 14 -21.87 -6.44 -3.36
N SER A 15 -20.76 -6.19 -4.01
CA SER A 15 -20.06 -7.16 -4.84
C SER A 15 -18.75 -7.62 -4.19
N GLY A 16 -18.65 -8.90 -3.86
CA GLY A 16 -17.40 -9.51 -3.43
C GLY A 16 -16.34 -9.51 -4.54
N ASP A 17 -16.76 -9.59 -5.79
CA ASP A 17 -15.85 -9.55 -6.94
C ASP A 17 -15.22 -8.17 -7.09
N THR A 18 -15.98 -7.08 -6.95
CA THR A 18 -15.45 -5.71 -6.96
C THR A 18 -14.47 -5.46 -5.79
N ALA A 19 -14.79 -5.99 -4.60
CA ALA A 19 -13.90 -5.89 -3.46
C ALA A 19 -12.59 -6.67 -3.68
N LEU A 20 -12.68 -7.87 -4.27
CA LEU A 20 -11.52 -8.69 -4.61
C LEU A 20 -10.67 -8.04 -5.69
N GLU A 21 -11.27 -7.47 -6.71
CA GLU A 21 -10.58 -6.72 -7.77
C GLU A 21 -9.80 -5.53 -7.21
N SER A 22 -10.44 -4.72 -6.37
CA SER A 22 -9.80 -3.59 -5.69
C SER A 22 -8.65 -4.04 -4.79
N ALA A 23 -8.85 -5.11 -4.01
CA ALA A 23 -7.81 -5.68 -3.16
C ALA A 23 -6.63 -6.21 -4.00
N THR A 24 -6.92 -6.91 -5.10
CA THR A 24 -5.91 -7.42 -6.04
C THR A 24 -5.10 -6.26 -6.64
N HIS A 25 -5.79 -5.21 -7.11
CA HIS A 25 -5.11 -4.03 -7.63
C HIS A 25 -4.18 -3.40 -6.60
N MET A 26 -4.61 -3.29 -5.34
CA MET A 26 -3.80 -2.78 -4.24
C MET A 26 -2.54 -3.61 -3.96
N THR A 27 -2.49 -4.89 -4.31
CA THR A 27 -1.28 -5.72 -4.12
C THR A 27 -0.13 -5.33 -5.05
N HIS A 28 -0.41 -4.63 -6.15
CA HIS A 28 0.63 -4.15 -7.07
C HIS A 28 1.43 -2.97 -6.50
N PHE A 29 0.95 -2.33 -5.45
CA PHE A 29 1.65 -1.24 -4.79
C PHE A 29 2.42 -1.74 -3.56
N TYR A 30 3.73 -1.59 -3.56
CA TYR A 30 4.51 -1.80 -2.33
C TYR A 30 4.39 -0.56 -1.46
N ARG A 31 3.65 -0.70 -0.35
CA ARG A 31 3.19 0.43 0.46
C ARG A 31 4.02 0.64 1.73
N SER A 32 5.34 0.71 1.61
CA SER A 32 6.16 1.17 2.73
C SER A 32 5.85 2.63 3.06
N PRO A 33 5.97 3.04 4.34
CA PRO A 33 5.61 4.39 4.74
C PRO A 33 6.33 5.46 3.94
N GLY A 34 5.58 6.33 3.26
CA GLY A 34 6.10 7.45 2.47
C GLY A 34 6.69 7.09 1.11
N SER A 35 6.64 5.82 0.70
CA SER A 35 7.14 5.40 -0.61
C SER A 35 6.25 5.87 -1.77
N SER A 36 6.81 5.84 -2.96
CA SER A 36 6.06 6.08 -4.20
C SER A 36 4.86 5.13 -4.35
N GLY A 37 5.04 3.85 -4.01
CA GLY A 37 3.95 2.87 -4.02
C GLY A 37 2.83 3.21 -3.03
N TYR A 38 3.16 3.80 -1.87
CA TYR A 38 2.16 4.29 -0.92
C TYR A 38 1.33 5.44 -1.49
N HIS A 39 1.98 6.39 -2.18
CA HIS A 39 1.30 7.51 -2.82
C HIS A 39 0.37 7.04 -3.94
N LEU A 40 0.85 6.16 -4.82
CA LEU A 40 0.03 5.58 -5.89
C LEU A 40 -1.20 4.83 -5.35
N ALA A 41 -1.04 4.06 -4.26
CA ALA A 41 -2.15 3.39 -3.60
C ALA A 41 -3.17 4.38 -3.02
N THR A 42 -2.69 5.47 -2.41
CA THR A 42 -3.56 6.52 -1.87
C THR A 42 -4.35 7.21 -2.97
N ASP A 43 -3.69 7.56 -4.08
CA ASP A 43 -4.33 8.19 -5.23
C ASP A 43 -5.39 7.27 -5.87
N TYR A 44 -5.09 5.98 -5.99
CA TYR A 44 -6.05 4.98 -6.45
C TYR A 44 -7.31 4.93 -5.58
N VAL A 45 -7.14 4.83 -4.25
CA VAL A 45 -8.29 4.79 -3.33
C VAL A 45 -9.09 6.10 -3.36
N ALA A 46 -8.41 7.24 -3.40
CA ALA A 46 -9.08 8.54 -3.50
C ALA A 46 -9.88 8.66 -4.81
N GLN A 47 -9.34 8.15 -5.93
CA GLN A 47 -10.05 8.11 -7.20
C GLN A 47 -11.24 7.16 -7.16
N LEU A 48 -11.07 5.97 -6.57
CA LEU A 48 -12.17 5.01 -6.40
C LEU A 48 -13.35 5.62 -5.64
N PHE A 49 -13.10 6.41 -4.60
CA PHE A 49 -14.15 7.10 -3.84
C PHE A 49 -14.86 8.17 -4.70
N ARG A 50 -14.13 8.94 -5.50
CA ARG A 50 -14.72 9.92 -6.43
C ARG A 50 -15.60 9.27 -7.48
N ASP A 51 -15.11 8.17 -8.07
CA ASP A 51 -15.84 7.42 -9.11
C ASP A 51 -17.12 6.78 -8.58
N ASN A 52 -17.17 6.52 -7.27
CA ASN A 52 -18.37 6.03 -6.58
C ASN A 52 -19.22 7.14 -5.94
N ASN A 53 -19.07 8.37 -6.41
CA ASN A 53 -19.89 9.51 -6.04
C ASN A 53 -19.91 9.82 -4.52
N MET A 54 -18.76 9.65 -3.84
CA MET A 54 -18.62 10.18 -2.49
C MET A 54 -18.66 11.71 -2.53
N ASP A 55 -19.45 12.34 -1.67
CA ASP A 55 -19.70 13.79 -1.68
C ASP A 55 -18.42 14.60 -1.49
N GLU A 56 -17.55 14.17 -0.58
CA GLU A 56 -16.26 14.81 -0.30
C GLU A 56 -15.15 13.77 -0.18
N VAL A 57 -14.05 13.98 -0.92
CA VAL A 57 -12.87 13.13 -0.86
C VAL A 57 -11.62 14.00 -0.74
N TRP A 58 -10.92 13.89 0.37
CA TRP A 58 -9.65 14.56 0.61
C TRP A 58 -8.58 13.58 1.06
N VAL A 59 -7.32 13.96 0.88
CA VAL A 59 -6.16 13.21 1.33
C VAL A 59 -5.41 14.02 2.39
N GLU A 60 -5.37 13.51 3.60
CA GLU A 60 -4.58 14.12 4.67
C GLU A 60 -3.11 13.68 4.55
N ARG A 61 -2.21 14.63 4.83
CA ARG A 61 -0.76 14.39 4.74
C ARG A 61 -0.11 14.71 6.07
N TYR A 62 0.73 13.78 6.52
CA TYR A 62 1.47 13.88 7.77
C TYR A 62 2.97 13.71 7.50
N PRO A 63 3.86 14.45 8.22
CA PRO A 63 5.30 14.22 8.13
C PRO A 63 5.66 12.81 8.59
N LEU A 64 6.55 12.14 7.88
CA LEU A 64 7.11 10.84 8.25
C LEU A 64 8.58 11.02 8.60
N ASP A 65 8.84 11.69 9.72
CA ASP A 65 10.16 12.16 10.18
C ASP A 65 10.67 11.40 11.43
N GLY A 66 9.88 10.47 11.96
CA GLY A 66 10.21 9.73 13.19
C GLY A 66 9.97 10.51 14.49
N GLU A 67 9.64 11.80 14.43
CA GLU A 67 9.53 12.71 15.58
C GLU A 67 8.11 13.26 15.75
N THR A 68 7.45 13.61 14.65
CA THR A 68 6.08 14.13 14.68
C THR A 68 5.14 13.16 15.36
N LYS A 69 4.35 13.66 16.30
CA LYS A 69 3.37 12.87 17.03
C LYS A 69 1.98 13.05 16.44
N LEU A 70 1.33 11.93 16.17
CA LEU A 70 -0.09 11.85 15.90
C LEU A 70 -0.74 11.12 17.08
N LEU A 71 -1.53 11.85 17.88
CA LEU A 71 -2.07 11.37 19.16
C LEU A 71 -0.94 10.91 20.10
N THR A 72 -0.87 9.61 20.39
CA THR A 72 0.12 9.02 21.33
C THR A 72 1.30 8.34 20.64
N GLN A 73 1.31 8.30 19.31
CA GLN A 73 2.33 7.58 18.54
C GLN A 73 3.20 8.55 17.74
N ASN A 74 4.49 8.27 17.67
CA ASN A 74 5.37 8.96 16.74
C ASN A 74 5.12 8.44 15.33
N MET A 75 5.13 9.35 14.35
CA MET A 75 5.09 8.96 12.95
C MET A 75 6.37 8.19 12.58
N PRO A 76 6.28 7.14 11.77
CA PRO A 76 7.47 6.41 11.34
C PRO A 76 8.35 7.27 10.44
N LEU A 77 9.60 6.84 10.24
CA LEU A 77 10.45 7.39 9.19
C LEU A 77 9.93 6.96 7.81
N ALA A 78 9.93 7.89 6.86
CA ALA A 78 9.72 7.54 5.46
C ALA A 78 10.82 6.58 4.99
N TRP A 79 10.44 5.60 4.19
CA TRP A 79 11.39 4.63 3.67
C TRP A 79 10.98 4.15 2.28
N GLU A 80 11.91 4.19 1.36
CA GLU A 80 11.73 3.67 0.00
C GLU A 80 12.96 2.91 -0.44
N PRO A 81 12.82 1.60 -0.77
CA PRO A 81 13.93 0.83 -1.31
C PRO A 81 14.17 1.21 -2.78
N LEU A 82 15.42 1.45 -3.12
CA LEU A 82 15.81 1.75 -4.50
C LEU A 82 16.10 0.45 -5.27
N LYS A 83 16.83 -0.47 -4.64
CA LYS A 83 17.20 -1.77 -5.21
C LYS A 83 17.56 -2.73 -4.09
N ALA A 84 17.16 -4.00 -4.21
CA ALA A 84 17.70 -5.08 -3.39
C ALA A 84 17.73 -6.38 -4.18
N GLU A 85 18.84 -7.11 -4.05
CA GLU A 85 19.06 -8.40 -4.69
C GLU A 85 19.76 -9.34 -3.72
N LEU A 86 19.34 -10.60 -3.71
CA LEU A 86 20.05 -11.68 -3.03
C LEU A 86 20.65 -12.60 -4.08
N ARG A 87 21.96 -12.82 -4.01
CA ARG A 87 22.71 -13.66 -4.95
C ARG A 87 23.54 -14.70 -4.20
N ILE A 88 23.78 -15.86 -4.84
CA ILE A 88 24.74 -16.86 -4.35
C ILE A 88 26.12 -16.52 -4.91
N GLY A 89 27.12 -16.47 -4.02
CA GLY A 89 28.50 -16.21 -4.39
C GLY A 89 28.87 -14.73 -4.30
N ASN A 90 29.02 -14.07 -5.42
CA ASN A 90 29.41 -12.66 -5.51
C ASN A 90 28.35 -11.84 -6.30
N GLN A 91 28.61 -10.56 -6.54
CA GLN A 91 27.71 -9.65 -7.26
C GLN A 91 27.31 -10.15 -8.67
N ASN A 92 28.13 -10.99 -9.30
CA ASN A 92 27.84 -11.63 -10.59
C ASN A 92 27.28 -13.05 -10.45
N GLY A 93 27.03 -13.51 -9.23
CA GLY A 93 26.52 -14.85 -8.93
C GLY A 93 25.04 -15.02 -9.30
N THR A 94 24.53 -16.22 -9.05
CA THR A 94 23.13 -16.55 -9.35
C THR A 94 22.16 -15.71 -8.53
N LEU A 95 21.29 -14.97 -9.21
CA LEU A 95 20.21 -14.22 -8.58
C LEU A 95 19.18 -15.19 -7.98
N LEU A 96 18.92 -15.09 -6.68
CA LEU A 96 17.88 -15.86 -6.00
C LEU A 96 16.57 -15.09 -5.94
N VAL A 97 16.62 -13.83 -5.57
CA VAL A 97 15.44 -12.97 -5.45
C VAL A 97 15.84 -11.52 -5.63
N SER A 98 14.95 -10.72 -6.22
CA SER A 98 15.10 -9.27 -6.30
C SER A 98 13.85 -8.57 -5.75
N TYR A 99 14.05 -7.36 -5.24
CA TYR A 99 12.95 -6.50 -4.82
C TYR A 99 11.98 -6.19 -5.96
N GLU A 100 12.49 -6.03 -7.17
CA GLU A 100 11.69 -5.73 -8.36
C GLU A 100 10.65 -6.82 -8.68
N THR A 101 11.05 -8.09 -8.51
CA THR A 101 10.17 -9.24 -8.81
C THR A 101 9.38 -9.73 -7.60
N SER A 102 9.87 -9.46 -6.40
CA SER A 102 9.26 -9.90 -5.14
C SER A 102 9.47 -8.86 -4.04
N PRO A 103 8.69 -7.78 -4.01
CA PRO A 103 8.87 -6.69 -3.03
C PRO A 103 8.81 -7.14 -1.57
N SER A 104 8.07 -8.21 -1.28
CA SER A 104 7.95 -8.78 0.07
C SER A 104 9.24 -9.44 0.60
N CYS A 105 10.26 -9.62 -0.26
CA CYS A 105 11.54 -10.19 0.16
C CYS A 105 12.38 -9.23 1.02
N LEU A 106 12.04 -7.94 1.05
CA LEU A 106 12.79 -6.91 1.76
C LEU A 106 11.97 -6.34 2.92
N PRO A 107 12.38 -6.59 4.18
CA PRO A 107 11.73 -5.95 5.35
C PRO A 107 11.87 -4.43 5.31
N TRP A 108 10.86 -3.72 5.83
CA TRP A 108 10.90 -2.27 5.93
C TRP A 108 12.09 -1.81 6.80
N TRP A 109 12.65 -0.65 6.45
CA TRP A 109 13.82 -0.04 7.11
C TRP A 109 15.09 -0.89 7.09
N THR A 110 15.19 -1.86 6.18
CA THR A 110 16.46 -2.55 5.95
C THR A 110 17.52 -1.53 5.52
N PRO A 111 18.65 -1.45 6.22
CA PRO A 111 19.72 -0.54 5.84
C PRO A 111 20.42 -1.00 4.56
N SER A 112 21.04 -0.06 3.85
CA SER A 112 21.91 -0.40 2.71
C SER A 112 23.07 -1.26 3.16
N THR A 113 23.40 -2.26 2.35
CA THR A 113 24.64 -3.02 2.54
C THR A 113 25.82 -2.13 2.15
N LYS A 114 26.94 -2.28 2.88
CA LYS A 114 28.21 -1.68 2.45
C LYS A 114 28.75 -2.54 1.29
N GLU A 115 29.23 -1.88 0.25
CA GLU A 115 29.96 -2.52 -0.84
C GLU A 115 31.30 -3.09 -0.35
#